data_e6acd813a765fda95f04c5e3fdd7101b
#
_entry.id   e6acd813a765fda95f04c5e3fdd7101b
#
_cell.length_a   1.000
_cell.length_b   1.000
_cell.length_c   1.000
_cell.angle_alpha   90.00
_cell.angle_beta   90.00
_cell.angle_gamma   90.00
#
_symmetry.space_group_name_H-M   'P 1'
#
loop_
_entity.id
_entity.type
_entity.pdbx_description
1 polymer ?
#
loop_
_entity_poly.entity_id
_entity_poly.type
_entity_poly.pdbx_seq_one_letter_code
_entity_poly.pdbx_strand_id
1 'polypeptide(L)'
;MGDFDAVIAGPEGPVVVEWETGNISSSHRSMNKLTMLLTDGVIAAGTLVVPSRALYVYLTDRIGNIKELEPYFRLWQSVPCRKGVLEIVVIEHDATSKNVPKIPKGTDGRALN
;
A
#
# COMPACT_ATOMS: atom_id res chain seq x y z
N MET A 1 9.25 10.73 11.51
CA MET A 1 8.18 10.00 10.81
C MET A 1 7.99 10.64 9.45
N GLY A 2 7.99 9.85 8.37
CA GLY A 2 7.80 10.39 7.04
C GLY A 2 6.36 10.85 6.79
N ASP A 3 6.18 11.60 5.71
CA ASP A 3 4.85 12.02 5.28
C ASP A 3 4.02 10.84 4.80
N PHE A 4 2.71 10.96 4.90
CA PHE A 4 1.75 9.99 4.40
C PHE A 4 1.00 10.54 3.20
N ASP A 5 0.52 9.65 2.35
CA ASP A 5 -0.26 10.06 1.17
C ASP A 5 -1.57 10.73 1.57
N ALA A 6 -2.23 10.24 2.60
CA ALA A 6 -3.43 10.87 3.15
C ALA A 6 -3.54 10.60 4.65
N VAL A 7 -4.00 11.60 5.39
CA VAL A 7 -4.31 11.47 6.80
C VAL A 7 -5.71 12.06 7.01
N ILE A 8 -6.58 11.25 7.60
CA ILE A 8 -7.98 11.64 7.85
C ILE A 8 -8.20 11.67 9.35
N ALA A 9 -8.76 12.76 9.86
CA ALA A 9 -9.11 12.85 11.27
C ALA A 9 -10.32 11.96 11.55
N GLY A 10 -10.17 11.06 12.50
CA GLY A 10 -11.25 10.17 12.93
C GLY A 10 -11.56 10.37 14.40
N PRO A 11 -12.72 9.87 14.87
CA PRO A 11 -13.15 10.04 16.27
C PRO A 11 -12.23 9.33 17.26
N GLU A 12 -11.53 8.29 16.83
CA GLU A 12 -10.63 7.50 17.67
C GLU A 12 -9.15 7.87 17.45
N GLY A 13 -8.87 8.78 16.54
CA GLY A 13 -7.54 9.23 16.19
C GLY A 13 -7.32 9.27 14.68
N PRO A 14 -6.11 9.60 14.24
CA PRO A 14 -5.83 9.69 12.80
C PRO A 14 -5.99 8.36 12.08
N VAL A 15 -6.56 8.41 10.89
CA VAL A 15 -6.61 7.30 9.92
C VAL A 15 -5.64 7.62 8.80
N VAL A 16 -4.68 6.75 8.56
CA VAL A 16 -3.61 6.96 7.60
C VAL A 16 -3.80 6.06 6.40
N VAL A 17 -3.69 6.62 5.21
CA VAL A 17 -3.78 5.87 3.95
C VAL A 17 -2.47 6.08 3.18
N GLU A 18 -1.90 4.98 2.70
CA GLU A 18 -0.75 4.99 1.82
C GLU A 18 -1.04 4.24 0.53
N TRP A 19 -0.75 4.86 -0.61
CA TRP A 19 -0.71 4.22 -1.91
C TRP A 19 0.74 3.87 -2.21
N GLU A 20 1.05 2.58 -2.32
CA GLU A 20 2.42 2.15 -2.54
C GLU A 20 2.73 2.06 -4.03
N THR A 21 3.61 2.94 -4.50
CA THR A 21 4.07 2.98 -5.89
C THR A 21 5.51 2.48 -6.06
N GLY A 22 6.16 2.13 -4.95
CA GLY A 22 7.52 1.59 -4.97
C GLY A 22 7.57 0.09 -5.19
N ASN A 23 8.75 -0.48 -5.04
CA ASN A 23 8.94 -1.93 -5.14
C ASN A 23 8.38 -2.64 -3.90
N ILE A 24 8.49 -3.98 -3.89
CA ILE A 24 7.94 -4.78 -2.79
C ILE A 24 8.58 -4.43 -1.43
N SER A 25 9.86 -4.07 -1.41
CA SER A 25 10.52 -3.64 -0.17
C SER A 25 9.86 -2.39 0.43
N SER A 26 9.45 -1.44 -0.41
CA SER A 26 8.73 -0.25 0.03
C SER A 26 7.35 -0.60 0.60
N SER A 27 6.67 -1.58 0.02
CA SER A 27 5.38 -2.07 0.54
C SER A 27 5.55 -2.68 1.94
N HIS A 28 6.59 -3.48 2.15
CA HIS A 28 6.90 -4.02 3.47
C HIS A 28 7.23 -2.93 4.48
N ARG A 29 7.99 -1.93 4.06
CA ARG A 29 8.33 -0.79 4.93
C ARG A 29 7.08 -0.02 5.34
N SER A 30 6.17 0.22 4.41
CA SER A 30 4.89 0.90 4.71
C SER A 30 4.06 0.09 5.69
N MET A 31 3.92 -1.22 5.50
CA MET A 31 3.17 -2.08 6.42
C MET A 31 3.79 -2.10 7.80
N ASN A 32 5.10 -2.19 7.89
CA ASN A 32 5.80 -2.18 9.17
C ASN A 32 5.65 -0.85 9.90
N LYS A 33 5.73 0.26 9.16
CA LYS A 33 5.52 1.60 9.74
C LYS A 33 4.11 1.76 10.28
N LEU A 34 3.09 1.38 9.51
CA LEU A 34 1.69 1.44 9.95
C LEU A 34 1.46 0.56 11.18
N THR A 35 2.03 -0.63 11.19
CA THR A 35 1.93 -1.55 12.33
C THR A 35 2.53 -0.94 13.59
N MET A 36 3.70 -0.34 13.48
CA MET A 36 4.36 0.33 14.62
C MET A 36 3.51 1.48 15.16
N LEU A 37 2.97 2.31 14.27
CA LEU A 37 2.17 3.46 14.67
C LEU A 37 0.87 3.05 15.36
N LEU A 38 0.25 1.97 14.89
CA LEU A 38 -0.93 1.39 15.55
C LEU A 38 -0.59 0.85 16.93
N THR A 39 0.49 0.09 17.02
CA THR A 39 0.94 -0.51 18.28
C THR A 39 1.29 0.55 19.31
N ASP A 40 1.88 1.66 18.87
CA ASP A 40 2.24 2.78 19.73
C ASP A 40 1.06 3.72 20.04
N GLY A 41 -0.11 3.47 19.46
CA GLY A 41 -1.29 4.29 19.68
C GLY A 41 -1.26 5.66 19.01
N VAL A 42 -0.38 5.85 18.04
CA VAL A 42 -0.24 7.13 17.32
C VAL A 42 -1.35 7.32 16.29
N ILE A 43 -1.79 6.22 15.66
CA ILE A 43 -2.88 6.24 14.69
C ILE A 43 -3.98 5.27 15.11
N ALA A 44 -5.20 5.54 14.67
CA ALA A 44 -6.36 4.67 14.94
C ALA A 44 -6.54 3.60 13.88
N ALA A 45 -6.13 3.86 12.64
CA ALA A 45 -6.21 2.90 11.55
C ALA A 45 -5.15 3.22 10.52
N GLY A 46 -4.65 2.17 9.88
CA GLY A 46 -3.71 2.29 8.78
C GLY A 46 -4.17 1.45 7.60
N THR A 47 -4.09 2.01 6.40
CA THR A 47 -4.50 1.36 5.16
C THR A 47 -3.39 1.48 4.13
N LEU A 48 -3.00 0.35 3.57
CA LEU A 48 -2.12 0.29 2.42
C LEU A 48 -2.94 -0.10 1.20
N VAL A 49 -2.87 0.70 0.14
CA VAL A 49 -3.54 0.41 -1.13
C VAL A 49 -2.51 -0.17 -2.09
N VAL A 50 -2.79 -1.35 -2.61
CA VAL A 50 -1.88 -2.06 -3.51
C VAL A 50 -2.65 -2.60 -4.72
N PRO A 51 -1.98 -2.82 -5.87
CA PRO A 51 -2.63 -3.44 -7.00
C PRO A 51 -2.77 -4.94 -6.83
N SER A 52 -3.78 -5.50 -7.50
CA SER A 52 -3.85 -6.95 -7.71
C SER A 52 -2.73 -7.40 -8.64
N ARG A 53 -2.46 -8.70 -8.68
CA ARG A 53 -1.49 -9.26 -9.64
C ARG A 53 -1.94 -9.03 -11.08
N ALA A 54 -3.26 -9.08 -11.35
CA ALA A 54 -3.81 -8.81 -12.67
C ALA A 54 -3.60 -7.35 -13.10
N LEU A 55 -3.80 -6.40 -12.19
CA LEU A 55 -3.55 -4.98 -12.47
C LEU A 55 -2.05 -4.69 -12.59
N TYR A 56 -1.22 -5.37 -11.81
CA TYR A 56 0.22 -5.17 -11.79
C TYR A 56 0.86 -5.16 -13.19
N VAL A 57 0.41 -6.05 -14.08
CA VAL A 57 1.01 -6.18 -15.42
C VAL A 57 0.82 -4.95 -16.31
N TYR A 58 -0.11 -4.06 -15.96
CA TYR A 58 -0.38 -2.82 -16.68
C TYR A 58 0.30 -1.60 -16.05
N LEU A 59 0.96 -1.79 -14.93
CA LEU A 59 1.63 -0.71 -14.21
C LEU A 59 3.12 -0.69 -14.54
N THR A 60 3.85 0.22 -13.91
CA THR A 60 5.29 0.29 -14.06
C THR A 60 5.96 -0.93 -13.42
N ASP A 61 7.16 -1.26 -13.89
CA ASP A 61 7.89 -2.41 -13.38
C ASP A 61 8.24 -2.24 -11.90
N ARG A 62 8.37 -3.36 -11.19
CA ARG A 62 8.82 -3.47 -9.80
C ARG A 62 7.84 -2.95 -8.75
N ILE A 63 6.66 -2.50 -9.14
CA ILE A 63 5.66 -2.11 -8.14
C ILE A 63 5.20 -3.36 -7.37
N GLY A 64 5.04 -3.23 -6.05
CA GLY A 64 4.53 -4.32 -5.22
C GLY A 64 3.08 -4.63 -5.54
N ASN A 65 2.66 -5.86 -5.30
CA ASN A 65 1.27 -6.28 -5.49
C ASN A 65 0.85 -7.24 -4.37
N ILE A 66 -0.46 -7.48 -4.27
CA ILE A 66 -1.01 -8.27 -3.16
C ILE A 66 -0.44 -9.70 -3.09
N LYS A 67 -0.15 -10.33 -4.21
CA LYS A 67 0.40 -11.70 -4.21
C LYS A 67 1.76 -11.79 -3.53
N GLU A 68 2.56 -10.74 -3.63
CA GLU A 68 3.86 -10.68 -2.98
C GLU A 68 3.75 -10.42 -1.47
N LEU A 69 2.65 -9.82 -1.02
CA LEU A 69 2.42 -9.49 0.38
C LEU A 69 1.72 -10.61 1.15
N GLU A 70 0.90 -11.42 0.47
CA GLU A 70 0.10 -12.47 1.10
C GLU A 70 0.89 -13.40 2.05
N PRO A 71 2.11 -13.85 1.70
CA PRO A 71 2.86 -14.75 2.59
C PRO A 71 3.21 -14.13 3.95
N TYR A 72 3.16 -12.81 4.05
CA TYR A 72 3.54 -12.07 5.26
C TYR A 72 2.34 -11.62 6.10
N PHE A 73 1.12 -11.87 5.66
CA PHE A 73 -0.08 -11.47 6.40
C PHE A 73 -0.08 -12.01 7.83
N ARG A 74 0.32 -13.26 8.01
CA ARG A 74 0.39 -13.89 9.33
C ARG A 74 1.32 -13.14 10.29
N LEU A 75 2.39 -12.51 9.77
CA LEU A 75 3.32 -11.72 10.59
C LEU A 75 2.61 -10.49 11.14
N TRP A 76 1.95 -9.73 10.28
CA TRP A 76 1.26 -8.51 10.71
C TRP A 76 0.05 -8.83 11.59
N GLN A 77 -0.65 -9.93 11.31
CA GLN A 77 -1.77 -10.39 12.12
C GLN A 77 -1.34 -10.84 13.52
N SER A 78 -0.10 -11.26 13.69
CA SER A 78 0.43 -11.73 14.97
C SER A 78 0.81 -10.59 15.92
N VAL A 79 0.93 -9.36 15.43
CA VAL A 79 1.34 -8.23 16.25
C VAL A 79 0.18 -7.82 17.17
N PRO A 80 0.40 -7.80 18.50
CA PRO A 80 -0.68 -7.40 19.41
C PRO A 80 -1.04 -5.94 19.23
N CYS A 81 -2.33 -5.67 19.11
CA CYS A 81 -2.87 -4.33 19.02
C CYS A 81 -4.14 -4.25 19.87
N ARG A 82 -4.14 -3.36 20.85
CA ARG A 82 -5.29 -3.21 21.76
C ARG A 82 -6.50 -2.63 21.06
N LYS A 83 -6.27 -1.70 20.15
CA LYS A 83 -7.32 -0.96 19.49
C LYS A 83 -6.78 -0.44 18.16
N GLY A 84 -7.56 -0.59 17.12
CA GLY A 84 -7.18 -0.11 15.80
C GLY A 84 -7.36 -1.14 14.73
N VAL A 85 -7.21 -0.70 13.50
CA VAL A 85 -7.36 -1.53 12.31
C VAL A 85 -6.16 -1.30 11.39
N LEU A 86 -5.57 -2.39 10.93
CA LEU A 86 -4.60 -2.38 9.85
C LEU A 86 -5.21 -3.13 8.68
N GLU A 87 -5.32 -2.48 7.54
CA GLU A 87 -5.93 -3.12 6.38
C GLU A 87 -5.12 -2.91 5.12
N ILE A 88 -5.29 -3.82 4.19
CA ILE A 88 -4.77 -3.70 2.83
C ILE A 88 -5.96 -3.67 1.90
N VAL A 89 -6.03 -2.62 1.09
CA VAL A 89 -7.06 -2.48 0.06
C VAL A 89 -6.42 -2.84 -1.27
N VAL A 90 -6.99 -3.83 -1.93
CA VAL A 90 -6.51 -4.29 -3.24
C VAL A 90 -7.37 -3.66 -4.30
N ILE A 91 -6.74 -2.95 -5.23
CA ILE A 91 -7.44 -2.38 -6.37
C ILE A 91 -7.15 -3.18 -7.62
N GLU A 92 -8.12 -3.23 -8.50
CA GLU A 92 -8.03 -3.93 -9.77
C GLU A 92 -8.68 -3.08 -10.86
N HIS A 93 -8.17 -3.22 -12.08
CA HIS A 93 -8.78 -2.56 -13.23
C HIS A 93 -10.13 -3.21 -13.56
N ASP A 94 -11.06 -2.43 -14.06
CA ASP A 94 -12.39 -2.89 -14.47
C ASP A 94 -12.51 -3.04 -15.99
N ALA A 95 -11.54 -2.52 -16.75
CA ALA A 95 -11.52 -2.60 -18.20
C ALA A 95 -10.10 -2.44 -18.73
N THR A 96 -9.86 -2.90 -19.95
CA THR A 96 -8.61 -2.69 -20.68
C THR A 96 -8.89 -2.05 -22.03
N SER A 97 -7.92 -1.33 -22.57
CA SER A 97 -8.02 -0.71 -23.87
C SER A 97 -6.66 -0.72 -24.57
N LYS A 98 -6.69 -0.94 -25.88
CA LYS A 98 -5.51 -0.80 -26.73
C LYS A 98 -5.32 0.63 -27.28
N ASN A 99 -6.32 1.48 -27.04
CA ASN A 99 -6.37 2.83 -27.60
C ASN A 99 -5.85 3.93 -26.67
N VAL A 100 -5.36 3.53 -25.48
CA VAL A 100 -4.79 4.48 -24.52
C VAL A 100 -3.27 4.41 -24.56
N PRO A 101 -2.58 5.54 -24.35
CA PRO A 101 -1.12 5.52 -24.28
C PRO A 101 -0.64 4.69 -23.10
N LYS A 102 0.51 4.03 -23.29
CA LYS A 102 1.19 3.36 -22.19
C LYS A 102 1.79 4.39 -21.24
N ILE A 103 1.91 4.02 -19.97
CA ILE A 103 2.58 4.85 -18.99
C ILE A 103 4.06 4.96 -19.36
N PRO A 104 4.61 6.19 -19.55
CA PRO A 104 6.04 6.33 -19.79
C PRO A 104 6.85 5.83 -18.61
N LYS A 105 7.93 5.10 -18.88
CA LYS A 105 8.80 4.54 -17.85
C LYS A 105 10.20 5.14 -17.95
N GLY A 106 10.80 5.42 -16.78
CA GLY A 106 12.20 5.75 -16.67
C GLY A 106 13.08 4.50 -16.79
N THR A 107 14.38 4.70 -16.71
CA THR A 107 15.36 3.60 -16.79
C THR A 107 15.26 2.62 -15.64
N ASP A 108 14.70 3.03 -14.52
CA ASP A 108 14.49 2.20 -13.33
C ASP A 108 13.14 1.50 -13.30
N GLY A 109 12.34 1.60 -14.37
CA GLY A 109 11.00 1.02 -14.47
C GLY A 109 9.89 1.85 -13.85
N ARG A 110 10.19 3.01 -13.27
CA ARG A 110 9.19 3.89 -12.68
C ARG A 110 8.51 4.77 -13.73
N ALA A 111 7.27 5.18 -13.43
CA ALA A 111 6.56 6.11 -14.29
C ALA A 111 7.28 7.46 -14.33
N LEU A 112 7.30 8.07 -15.51
CA LEU A 112 7.75 9.44 -15.68
C LEU A 112 6.58 10.39 -15.43
N ASN A 113 6.84 11.44 -14.67
CA ASN A 113 5.85 12.49 -14.41
C ASN A 113 5.84 13.54 -15.50
#